data_e8759eecd6249b3a506a2cc8934f039c
#
_entry.id   e8759eecd6249b3a506a2cc8934f039c
#
_cell.length_a   1.000
_cell.length_b   1.000
_cell.length_c   1.000
_cell.angle_alpha   90.00
_cell.angle_beta   90.00
_cell.angle_gamma   90.00
#
_symmetry.space_group_name_H-M   'P 1'
#
loop_
_entity.id
_entity.type
_entity.pdbx_description
1 polymer ?
#
loop_
_entity_poly.entity_id
_entity_poly.type
_entity_poly.pdbx_seq_one_letter_code
_entity_poly.pdbx_strand_id
1 'polypeptide(L)'
;MGVRAIWMSGVQMNDQGKDTNYTPYHQYHPEDFFKCDPAMGTFAELKELIDACHARGIYVILDVVPNHMCDKNGLWGNNQQDDKQYFGGGNSTFGWWNDGNKHAAPFDSLDYFHNNGTITCWDCSPENLLGQFKGTDDLKTENSQVQGWLDQAFKNLIDATDCDGFRVDAIKHVEYNWIKKWADDMRKHAATRGKNDFIIFGEYFSYDNGAPASFS
;
A
#
# COMPACT_ATOMS: atom_id res chain seq x y z
N MET A 1 26.06 -17.37 -11.82
CA MET A 1 25.17 -17.03 -10.68
C MET A 1 23.77 -16.95 -11.24
N GLY A 2 22.83 -17.77 -10.73
CA GLY A 2 21.44 -17.74 -11.20
C GLY A 2 20.57 -16.85 -10.30
N VAL A 3 19.79 -15.96 -10.90
CA VAL A 3 18.70 -15.26 -10.20
C VAL A 3 17.59 -16.28 -9.94
N ARG A 4 17.10 -16.35 -8.71
CA ARG A 4 16.02 -17.27 -8.32
C ARG A 4 14.70 -16.55 -7.99
N ALA A 5 14.77 -15.27 -7.70
CA ALA A 5 13.60 -14.44 -7.50
C ALA A 5 13.86 -13.04 -8.01
N ILE A 6 12.82 -12.39 -8.48
CA ILE A 6 12.79 -10.95 -8.75
C ILE A 6 11.75 -10.30 -7.84
N TRP A 7 12.08 -9.14 -7.33
CA TRP A 7 11.15 -8.26 -6.65
C TRP A 7 10.86 -7.07 -7.55
N MET A 8 9.58 -6.82 -7.80
CA MET A 8 9.09 -5.75 -8.66
C MET A 8 8.39 -4.70 -7.81
N SER A 9 8.50 -3.45 -8.22
CA SER A 9 7.69 -2.35 -7.67
C SER A 9 6.19 -2.63 -7.78
N GLY A 10 5.37 -1.88 -7.05
CA GLY A 10 3.91 -1.98 -7.10
C GLY A 10 3.37 -1.91 -8.52
N VAL A 11 2.33 -2.66 -8.77
CA VAL A 11 1.69 -2.77 -10.09
C VAL A 11 0.23 -2.29 -10.08
N GLN A 12 -0.29 -2.04 -8.89
CA GLN A 12 -1.63 -1.49 -8.72
C GLN A 12 -1.67 -0.03 -9.18
N MET A 13 -2.83 0.41 -9.65
CA MET A 13 -3.00 1.74 -10.21
C MET A 13 -2.52 2.81 -9.24
N ASN A 14 -1.57 3.59 -9.67
CA ASN A 14 -0.92 4.64 -8.92
C ASN A 14 -1.47 6.01 -9.33
N ASP A 15 -1.22 7.05 -8.56
CA ASP A 15 -1.62 8.42 -8.90
C ASP A 15 -1.13 8.80 -10.30
N GLN A 16 -2.06 9.25 -11.13
CA GLN A 16 -1.77 9.62 -12.53
C GLN A 16 -1.40 11.11 -12.68
N GLY A 17 -1.20 11.81 -11.57
CA GLY A 17 -0.80 13.22 -11.57
C GLY A 17 -1.86 14.19 -12.07
N LYS A 18 -3.11 13.76 -12.18
CA LYS A 18 -4.21 14.60 -12.68
C LYS A 18 -4.53 15.77 -11.75
N ASP A 19 -4.42 15.49 -10.47
CA ASP A 19 -4.82 16.42 -9.42
C ASP A 19 -3.61 17.10 -8.76
N THR A 20 -2.44 16.49 -8.83
CA THR A 20 -1.26 16.89 -8.06
C THR A 20 -0.13 17.48 -8.90
N ASN A 21 -0.20 17.41 -10.24
CA ASN A 21 0.93 17.68 -11.14
C ASN A 21 2.20 16.86 -10.81
N TYR A 22 2.05 15.78 -10.06
CA TYR A 22 3.11 14.89 -9.67
C TYR A 22 2.69 13.45 -9.97
N THR A 23 3.46 12.77 -10.80
CA THR A 23 3.25 11.36 -11.08
C THR A 23 4.30 10.55 -10.32
N PRO A 24 3.92 9.80 -9.30
CA PRO A 24 4.86 9.04 -8.48
C PRO A 24 5.38 7.82 -9.25
N TYR A 25 6.46 8.00 -9.98
CA TYR A 25 7.12 6.96 -10.79
C TYR A 25 7.54 5.72 -9.99
N HIS A 26 7.64 5.85 -8.67
CA HIS A 26 8.07 4.79 -7.76
C HIS A 26 6.97 3.81 -7.36
N GLN A 27 5.72 4.07 -7.70
CA GLN A 27 4.55 3.19 -7.46
C GLN A 27 4.12 3.04 -5.98
N TYR A 28 4.52 3.97 -5.10
CA TYR A 28 4.12 3.95 -3.68
C TYR A 28 2.95 4.89 -3.35
N HIS A 29 2.19 5.38 -4.32
CA HIS A 29 0.99 6.19 -4.13
C HIS A 29 -0.21 5.52 -4.81
N PRO A 30 -0.72 4.39 -4.27
CA PRO A 30 -1.82 3.68 -4.90
C PRO A 30 -3.10 4.54 -4.94
N GLU A 31 -3.72 4.58 -6.12
CA GLU A 31 -5.01 5.26 -6.35
C GLU A 31 -6.18 4.27 -6.38
N ASP A 32 -5.94 3.08 -6.90
CA ASP A 32 -6.94 2.02 -6.98
C ASP A 32 -6.28 0.64 -6.84
N PHE A 33 -6.59 -0.05 -5.75
CA PHE A 33 -6.03 -1.36 -5.46
C PHE A 33 -6.54 -2.47 -6.38
N PHE A 34 -7.64 -2.25 -7.09
CA PHE A 34 -8.30 -3.26 -7.93
C PHE A 34 -7.91 -3.17 -9.40
N LYS A 35 -7.13 -2.17 -9.79
CA LYS A 35 -6.69 -1.97 -11.17
C LYS A 35 -5.18 -2.05 -11.30
N CYS A 36 -4.72 -2.43 -12.48
CA CYS A 36 -3.32 -2.32 -12.85
C CYS A 36 -3.00 -0.88 -13.27
N ASP A 37 -1.82 -0.41 -12.94
CA ASP A 37 -1.34 0.89 -13.41
C ASP A 37 -1.11 0.83 -14.93
N PRO A 38 -1.71 1.75 -15.71
CA PRO A 38 -1.58 1.72 -17.17
C PRO A 38 -0.13 1.95 -17.64
N ALA A 39 0.73 2.57 -16.83
CA ALA A 39 2.15 2.69 -17.15
C ALA A 39 2.92 1.37 -16.98
N MET A 40 2.37 0.44 -16.19
CA MET A 40 2.92 -0.91 -15.97
C MET A 40 2.30 -1.95 -16.90
N GLY A 41 1.27 -1.59 -17.66
CA GLY A 41 0.53 -2.47 -18.55
C GLY A 41 -0.76 -3.02 -17.94
N THR A 42 -1.02 -4.30 -18.12
CA THR A 42 -2.21 -4.99 -17.61
C THR A 42 -1.83 -6.15 -16.71
N PHE A 43 -2.76 -6.60 -15.86
CA PHE A 43 -2.54 -7.82 -15.08
C PHE A 43 -2.33 -9.08 -15.96
N ALA A 44 -2.90 -9.11 -17.16
CA ALA A 44 -2.68 -10.20 -18.09
C ALA A 44 -1.23 -10.22 -18.61
N GLU A 45 -0.70 -9.09 -19.02
CA GLU A 45 0.72 -8.95 -19.44
C GLU A 45 1.68 -9.25 -18.29
N LEU A 46 1.35 -8.80 -17.07
CA LEU A 46 2.12 -9.15 -15.89
C LEU A 46 2.12 -10.66 -15.64
N LYS A 47 0.96 -11.31 -15.79
CA LYS A 47 0.87 -12.76 -15.69
C LYS A 47 1.73 -13.46 -16.73
N GLU A 48 1.73 -13.02 -17.98
CA GLU A 48 2.61 -13.57 -19.03
C GLU A 48 4.09 -13.45 -18.64
N LEU A 49 4.50 -12.30 -18.07
CA LEU A 49 5.86 -12.14 -17.54
C LEU A 49 6.15 -13.12 -16.41
N ILE A 50 5.22 -13.29 -15.47
CA ILE A 50 5.38 -14.22 -14.34
C ILE A 50 5.45 -15.68 -14.84
N ASP A 51 4.60 -16.07 -15.77
CA ASP A 51 4.63 -17.40 -16.39
C ASP A 51 6.00 -17.66 -17.07
N ALA A 52 6.56 -16.64 -17.75
CA ALA A 52 7.88 -16.73 -18.36
C ALA A 52 9.02 -16.83 -17.33
N CYS A 53 8.87 -16.20 -16.17
CA CYS A 53 9.77 -16.35 -15.02
C CYS A 53 9.69 -17.76 -14.45
N HIS A 54 8.48 -18.27 -14.19
CA HIS A 54 8.25 -19.61 -13.66
C HIS A 54 8.83 -20.70 -14.58
N ALA A 55 8.69 -20.55 -15.89
CA ALA A 55 9.30 -21.46 -16.87
C ALA A 55 10.84 -21.54 -16.78
N ARG A 56 11.45 -20.58 -16.09
CA ARG A 56 12.91 -20.48 -15.84
C ARG A 56 13.30 -20.75 -14.40
N GLY A 57 12.34 -21.14 -13.56
CA GLY A 57 12.55 -21.38 -12.12
C GLY A 57 12.82 -20.09 -11.33
N ILE A 58 12.26 -18.98 -11.78
CA ILE A 58 12.38 -17.66 -11.13
C ILE A 58 11.05 -17.30 -10.48
N TYR A 59 11.05 -17.03 -9.18
CA TYR A 59 9.92 -16.54 -8.43
C TYR A 59 9.72 -15.03 -8.63
N VAL A 60 8.49 -14.56 -8.52
CA VAL A 60 8.16 -13.13 -8.65
C VAL A 60 7.44 -12.63 -7.40
N ILE A 61 8.03 -11.62 -6.75
CA ILE A 61 7.52 -10.96 -5.56
C ILE A 61 7.03 -9.57 -5.97
N LEU A 62 5.80 -9.24 -5.64
CA LEU A 62 5.22 -7.92 -5.92
C LEU A 62 5.28 -7.04 -4.67
N ASP A 63 5.56 -5.77 -4.88
CA ASP A 63 5.45 -4.75 -3.84
C ASP A 63 3.98 -4.36 -3.65
N VAL A 64 3.53 -4.22 -2.40
CA VAL A 64 2.17 -3.83 -2.04
C VAL A 64 2.18 -2.80 -0.92
N VAL A 65 1.25 -1.84 -0.98
CA VAL A 65 1.19 -0.68 -0.07
C VAL A 65 -0.16 -0.67 0.66
N PRO A 66 -0.34 -1.41 1.75
CA PRO A 66 -1.63 -1.46 2.45
C PRO A 66 -1.88 -0.28 3.40
N ASN A 67 -0.87 0.53 3.70
CA ASN A 67 -0.94 1.58 4.70
C ASN A 67 -1.73 2.81 4.24
N HIS A 68 -1.57 3.23 3.00
CA HIS A 68 -2.08 4.51 2.52
C HIS A 68 -2.48 4.45 1.04
N MET A 69 -3.19 5.48 0.61
CA MET A 69 -3.48 5.77 -0.78
C MET A 69 -2.84 7.10 -1.19
N CYS A 70 -2.87 7.41 -2.47
CA CYS A 70 -2.39 8.71 -2.97
C CYS A 70 -3.17 9.86 -2.32
N ASP A 71 -2.56 11.05 -2.29
CA ASP A 71 -3.23 12.27 -1.86
C ASP A 71 -4.26 12.72 -2.90
N LYS A 72 -5.54 12.71 -2.55
CA LYS A 72 -6.64 13.23 -3.40
C LYS A 72 -6.93 14.71 -3.18
N ASN A 73 -6.25 15.33 -2.28
CA ASN A 73 -6.46 16.73 -1.94
C ASN A 73 -5.69 17.70 -2.84
N GLY A 74 -4.89 17.18 -3.76
CA GLY A 74 -4.20 17.98 -4.75
C GLY A 74 -3.08 18.87 -4.21
N LEU A 75 -2.55 18.57 -3.05
CA LEU A 75 -1.60 19.45 -2.36
C LEU A 75 -0.14 19.04 -2.51
N TRP A 76 0.12 17.85 -3.00
CA TRP A 76 1.46 17.44 -3.40
C TRP A 76 1.95 18.29 -4.58
N GLY A 77 2.91 19.14 -4.30
CA GLY A 77 3.67 19.88 -5.31
C GLY A 77 3.33 21.35 -5.51
N ASN A 78 2.15 21.86 -5.14
CA ASN A 78 1.81 23.26 -5.36
C ASN A 78 1.59 24.09 -4.09
N ASN A 79 1.25 23.49 -2.99
CA ASN A 79 1.17 24.18 -1.71
C ASN A 79 1.51 23.18 -0.61
N GLN A 80 2.71 23.19 -0.17
CA GLN A 80 3.22 22.52 1.05
C GLN A 80 2.41 22.83 2.33
N GLN A 81 1.09 22.98 2.20
CA GLN A 81 0.24 23.33 3.33
C GLN A 81 -0.10 22.09 4.16
N ASP A 82 -0.15 20.92 3.54
CA ASP A 82 -0.38 19.66 4.26
C ASP A 82 0.87 19.19 4.99
N ASP A 83 2.04 19.38 4.42
CA ASP A 83 3.32 19.17 5.13
C ASP A 83 3.47 20.07 6.37
N LYS A 84 2.62 21.06 6.54
CA LYS A 84 2.63 21.98 7.69
C LYS A 84 1.60 21.63 8.75
N GLN A 85 0.68 20.72 8.48
CA GLN A 85 -0.24 20.24 9.50
C GLN A 85 0.31 18.95 10.11
N TYR A 86 1.03 19.14 11.19
CA TYR A 86 1.61 18.05 11.95
C TYR A 86 0.57 17.32 12.78
N PHE A 87 0.83 16.06 13.04
CA PHE A 87 0.01 15.23 13.88
C PHE A 87 -0.36 15.92 15.20
N GLY A 88 -1.66 15.93 15.52
CA GLY A 88 -2.18 16.57 16.73
C GLY A 88 -2.23 18.09 16.71
N GLY A 89 -1.92 18.74 15.62
CA GLY A 89 -1.88 20.21 15.47
C GLY A 89 -3.22 20.94 15.47
N GLY A 90 -4.31 20.30 15.82
CA GLY A 90 -5.59 20.91 16.23
C GLY A 90 -6.40 21.66 15.18
N ASN A 91 -5.94 21.75 13.93
CA ASN A 91 -6.65 22.37 12.83
C ASN A 91 -6.47 21.58 11.54
N SER A 92 -6.77 20.30 11.62
CA SER A 92 -6.77 19.43 10.45
C SER A 92 -7.98 19.75 9.57
N THR A 93 -7.91 20.86 8.87
CA THR A 93 -8.71 21.04 7.66
C THR A 93 -7.99 20.30 6.53
N PHE A 94 -7.62 19.03 6.81
CA PHE A 94 -7.11 18.16 5.79
C PHE A 94 -8.13 18.09 4.71
N GLY A 95 -7.71 18.49 3.61
CA GLY A 95 -8.22 18.46 2.31
C GLY A 95 -9.53 17.75 2.19
N TRP A 96 -10.53 18.51 2.29
CA TRP A 96 -11.85 18.01 2.09
C TRP A 96 -11.92 17.58 0.65
N TRP A 97 -12.17 16.31 0.45
CA TRP A 97 -12.48 15.79 -0.88
C TRP A 97 -13.62 16.63 -1.46
N ASN A 98 -13.32 17.36 -2.49
CA ASN A 98 -14.34 18.01 -3.30
C ASN A 98 -15.08 16.94 -4.09
N ASP A 99 -16.33 17.24 -4.48
CA ASP A 99 -17.22 16.33 -5.25
C ASP A 99 -16.65 15.90 -6.62
N GLY A 100 -15.48 15.80 -6.86
CA GLY A 100 -14.82 15.32 -8.07
C GLY A 100 -13.44 14.74 -7.80
N ASN A 101 -13.00 14.80 -6.56
CA ASN A 101 -11.63 14.41 -6.19
C ASN A 101 -11.62 13.42 -5.02
N LYS A 102 -12.41 12.35 -5.15
CA LYS A 102 -12.45 11.25 -4.19
C LYS A 102 -11.66 10.05 -4.70
N HIS A 103 -11.21 9.22 -3.77
CA HIS A 103 -10.82 7.88 -4.15
C HIS A 103 -11.98 7.13 -4.80
N ALA A 104 -11.65 6.17 -5.66
CA ALA A 104 -12.65 5.29 -6.24
C ALA A 104 -13.26 4.38 -5.16
N ALA A 105 -14.54 4.02 -5.33
CA ALA A 105 -15.13 2.99 -4.49
C ALA A 105 -14.26 1.71 -4.52
N PRO A 106 -14.14 1.03 -3.38
CA PRO A 106 -14.87 1.18 -2.13
C PRO A 106 -14.30 2.21 -1.14
N PHE A 107 -13.20 2.90 -1.45
CA PHE A 107 -12.52 3.85 -0.56
C PHE A 107 -13.02 5.31 -0.72
N ASP A 108 -14.26 5.51 -1.07
CA ASP A 108 -14.85 6.80 -1.44
C ASP A 108 -15.46 7.60 -0.27
N SER A 109 -15.10 7.27 0.97
CA SER A 109 -15.51 8.00 2.18
C SER A 109 -14.31 8.38 3.05
N LEU A 110 -14.34 9.61 3.60
CA LEU A 110 -13.36 10.08 4.59
C LEU A 110 -13.34 9.25 5.88
N ASP A 111 -14.42 8.50 6.16
CA ASP A 111 -14.50 7.63 7.33
C ASP A 111 -13.50 6.47 7.29
N TYR A 112 -12.90 6.21 6.14
CA TYR A 112 -11.94 5.13 5.92
C TYR A 112 -10.49 5.58 6.09
N PHE A 113 -10.26 6.87 6.36
CA PHE A 113 -8.93 7.47 6.46
C PHE A 113 -8.71 8.18 7.79
N HIS A 114 -7.46 8.19 8.26
CA HIS A 114 -7.02 9.02 9.37
C HIS A 114 -6.68 10.42 8.85
N ASN A 115 -7.36 11.43 9.37
CA ASN A 115 -7.10 12.83 9.03
C ASN A 115 -6.45 13.54 10.23
N ASN A 116 -5.33 13.04 10.71
CA ASN A 116 -4.69 13.50 11.94
C ASN A 116 -3.43 14.35 11.72
N GLY A 117 -3.05 14.56 10.47
CA GLY A 117 -1.85 15.29 10.13
C GLY A 117 -0.64 14.43 9.84
N THR A 118 0.38 15.06 9.27
CA THR A 118 1.62 14.40 8.85
C THR A 118 2.44 13.93 10.04
N ILE A 119 3.00 12.73 9.94
CA ILE A 119 3.90 12.15 10.93
C ILE A 119 5.12 13.04 11.12
N THR A 120 5.42 13.38 12.37
CA THR A 120 6.63 14.06 12.79
C THR A 120 7.55 13.16 13.60
N CYS A 121 6.97 12.23 14.35
CA CYS A 121 7.71 11.23 15.12
C CYS A 121 7.43 9.83 14.56
N TRP A 122 8.30 9.34 13.70
CA TRP A 122 8.15 8.09 12.96
C TRP A 122 8.15 6.82 13.84
N ASP A 123 8.72 6.91 15.04
CA ASP A 123 8.81 5.79 15.99
C ASP A 123 7.86 5.96 17.20
N CYS A 124 7.04 7.03 17.22
CA CYS A 124 6.18 7.36 18.36
C CYS A 124 4.75 6.83 18.14
N SER A 125 4.27 6.01 19.08
CA SER A 125 2.85 5.64 19.13
C SER A 125 2.06 6.74 19.86
N PRO A 126 0.83 7.09 19.42
CA PRO A 126 0.09 6.49 18.29
C PRO A 126 0.37 7.16 16.93
N GLU A 127 1.24 8.14 16.86
CA GLU A 127 1.47 8.97 15.67
C GLU A 127 1.90 8.14 14.47
N ASN A 128 2.74 7.13 14.69
CA ASN A 128 3.22 6.23 13.65
C ASN A 128 2.11 5.37 13.00
N LEU A 129 0.97 5.18 13.68
CA LEU A 129 -0.17 4.38 13.17
C LEU A 129 -1.32 5.25 12.66
N LEU A 130 -1.44 6.48 13.14
CA LEU A 130 -2.60 7.33 12.91
C LEU A 130 -2.25 8.60 12.14
N GLY A 131 -1.01 8.79 11.78
CA GLY A 131 -0.53 9.97 11.07
C GLY A 131 -0.31 9.68 9.59
N GLN A 132 -0.43 10.73 8.79
CA GLN A 132 -0.25 10.64 7.34
C GLN A 132 1.23 10.52 6.96
N PHE A 133 1.51 9.62 6.04
CA PHE A 133 2.83 9.41 5.48
C PHE A 133 3.10 10.46 4.39
N LYS A 134 3.69 11.60 4.75
CA LYS A 134 4.07 12.66 3.80
C LYS A 134 2.96 13.10 2.83
N GLY A 135 1.77 13.40 3.34
CA GLY A 135 0.67 13.90 2.52
C GLY A 135 -0.13 12.82 1.77
N THR A 136 0.19 11.53 1.94
CA THR A 136 -0.67 10.46 1.45
C THR A 136 -1.89 10.28 2.35
N ASP A 137 -2.99 9.77 1.82
CA ASP A 137 -4.19 9.49 2.60
C ASP A 137 -4.04 8.19 3.40
N ASP A 138 -3.83 8.30 4.71
CA ASP A 138 -3.59 7.19 5.61
C ASP A 138 -4.85 6.38 5.88
N LEU A 139 -4.82 5.08 5.59
CA LEU A 139 -5.98 4.19 5.73
C LEU A 139 -6.20 3.76 7.17
N LYS A 140 -7.46 3.80 7.64
CA LYS A 140 -7.86 3.23 8.94
C LYS A 140 -7.78 1.71 8.91
N THR A 141 -6.58 1.17 9.05
CA THR A 141 -6.35 -0.27 9.00
C THR A 141 -6.90 -1.03 10.22
N GLU A 142 -7.41 -0.35 11.25
CA GLU A 142 -8.23 -0.92 12.31
C GLU A 142 -9.71 -1.08 11.93
N ASN A 143 -10.17 -0.42 10.85
CA ASN A 143 -11.55 -0.52 10.38
C ASN A 143 -11.77 -1.83 9.60
N SER A 144 -12.71 -2.65 10.04
CA SER A 144 -12.97 -3.97 9.46
C SER A 144 -13.44 -3.93 7.99
N GLN A 145 -14.07 -2.84 7.54
CA GLN A 145 -14.45 -2.68 6.13
C GLN A 145 -13.21 -2.42 5.28
N VAL A 146 -12.33 -1.52 5.72
CA VAL A 146 -11.04 -1.24 5.07
C VAL A 146 -10.21 -2.52 4.97
N GLN A 147 -10.11 -3.27 6.08
CA GLN A 147 -9.44 -4.57 6.11
C GLN A 147 -10.01 -5.53 5.07
N GLY A 148 -11.34 -5.66 5.00
CA GLY A 148 -12.01 -6.56 4.07
C GLY A 148 -11.75 -6.21 2.60
N TRP A 149 -11.69 -4.93 2.26
CA TRP A 149 -11.40 -4.49 0.89
C TRP A 149 -9.94 -4.69 0.52
N LEU A 150 -9.03 -4.41 1.42
CA LEU A 150 -7.60 -4.69 1.21
C LEU A 150 -7.35 -6.19 1.06
N ASP A 151 -7.98 -7.02 1.93
CA ASP A 151 -7.93 -8.48 1.79
C ASP A 151 -8.40 -8.92 0.40
N GLN A 152 -9.53 -8.39 -0.06
CA GLN A 152 -10.06 -8.75 -1.38
C GLN A 152 -9.14 -8.28 -2.51
N ALA A 153 -8.63 -7.06 -2.44
CA ALA A 153 -7.76 -6.51 -3.47
C ALA A 153 -6.47 -7.33 -3.64
N PHE A 154 -5.83 -7.73 -2.55
CA PHE A 154 -4.59 -8.50 -2.62
C PHE A 154 -4.82 -9.98 -2.97
N LYS A 155 -5.96 -10.57 -2.59
CA LYS A 155 -6.37 -11.88 -3.11
C LYS A 155 -6.61 -11.85 -4.62
N ASN A 156 -7.29 -10.81 -5.11
CA ASN A 156 -7.48 -10.60 -6.54
C ASN A 156 -6.15 -10.44 -7.28
N LEU A 157 -5.17 -9.76 -6.66
CA LEU A 157 -3.83 -9.60 -7.24
C LEU A 157 -3.12 -10.96 -7.38
N ILE A 158 -3.18 -11.82 -6.36
CA ILE A 158 -2.66 -13.19 -6.43
C ILE A 158 -3.33 -13.96 -7.57
N ASP A 159 -4.66 -13.92 -7.63
CA ASP A 159 -5.45 -14.64 -8.62
C ASP A 159 -5.18 -14.16 -10.05
N ALA A 160 -5.01 -12.86 -10.23
CA ALA A 160 -4.81 -12.26 -11.54
C ALA A 160 -3.40 -12.46 -12.09
N THR A 161 -2.39 -12.57 -11.22
CA THR A 161 -1.00 -12.52 -11.63
C THR A 161 -0.23 -13.82 -11.43
N ASP A 162 -0.67 -14.68 -10.54
CA ASP A 162 0.07 -15.86 -10.11
C ASP A 162 1.42 -15.56 -9.46
N CYS A 163 1.57 -14.42 -8.78
CA CYS A 163 2.81 -14.05 -8.08
C CYS A 163 3.13 -15.02 -6.93
N ASP A 164 4.38 -15.00 -6.47
CA ASP A 164 4.90 -15.95 -5.47
C ASP A 164 5.07 -15.32 -4.09
N GLY A 165 4.78 -14.05 -3.95
CA GLY A 165 4.90 -13.37 -2.67
C GLY A 165 4.65 -11.88 -2.74
N PHE A 166 4.62 -11.28 -1.54
CA PHE A 166 4.52 -9.83 -1.36
C PHE A 166 5.69 -9.28 -0.53
N ARG A 167 6.21 -8.14 -0.97
CA ARG A 167 6.92 -7.22 -0.09
C ARG A 167 5.91 -6.15 0.35
N VAL A 168 5.75 -5.95 1.63
CA VAL A 168 4.79 -5.02 2.20
C VAL A 168 5.48 -3.72 2.55
N ASP A 169 5.12 -2.66 1.86
CA ASP A 169 5.60 -1.31 2.13
C ASP A 169 5.04 -0.77 3.45
N ALA A 170 5.82 0.04 4.15
CA ALA A 170 5.41 0.81 5.33
C ALA A 170 4.72 -0.04 6.42
N ILE A 171 5.10 -1.31 6.60
CA ILE A 171 4.43 -2.25 7.52
C ILE A 171 4.39 -1.74 8.96
N LYS A 172 5.30 -0.88 9.36
CA LYS A 172 5.38 -0.25 10.68
C LYS A 172 4.17 0.63 10.99
N HIS A 173 3.53 1.17 9.97
CA HIS A 173 2.44 2.13 10.06
C HIS A 173 1.06 1.48 9.95
N VAL A 174 1.03 0.16 9.85
CA VAL A 174 -0.19 -0.65 9.74
C VAL A 174 -0.51 -1.33 11.07
N GLU A 175 -1.80 -1.45 11.40
CA GLU A 175 -2.24 -2.16 12.59
C GLU A 175 -1.69 -3.59 12.67
N TYR A 176 -0.88 -3.86 13.70
CA TYR A 176 -0.15 -5.11 13.85
C TYR A 176 -1.03 -6.37 13.82
N ASN A 177 -2.14 -6.34 14.57
CA ASN A 177 -3.03 -7.51 14.65
C ASN A 177 -3.69 -7.83 13.32
N TRP A 178 -4.02 -6.79 12.54
CA TRP A 178 -4.58 -6.99 11.23
C TRP A 178 -3.52 -7.50 10.25
N ILE A 179 -2.36 -6.87 10.14
CA ILE A 179 -1.36 -7.24 9.14
C ILE A 179 -0.85 -8.68 9.34
N LYS A 180 -0.77 -9.13 10.60
CA LYS A 180 -0.44 -10.52 10.92
C LYS A 180 -1.50 -11.48 10.39
N LYS A 181 -2.78 -11.20 10.71
CA LYS A 181 -3.91 -11.99 10.20
C LYS A 181 -3.97 -11.97 8.69
N TRP A 182 -3.81 -10.79 8.09
CA TRP A 182 -3.78 -10.60 6.64
C TRP A 182 -2.71 -11.47 5.97
N ALA A 183 -1.49 -11.45 6.50
CA ALA A 183 -0.41 -12.26 5.96
C ALA A 183 -0.74 -13.77 5.97
N ASP A 184 -1.36 -14.25 7.05
CA ASP A 184 -1.81 -15.65 7.14
C ASP A 184 -2.94 -15.95 6.14
N ASP A 185 -3.88 -15.03 5.96
CA ASP A 185 -5.00 -15.19 5.04
C ASP A 185 -4.53 -15.14 3.57
N MET A 186 -3.54 -14.30 3.24
CA MET A 186 -2.89 -14.28 1.91
C MET A 186 -2.18 -15.61 1.63
N ARG A 187 -1.40 -16.15 2.58
CA ARG A 187 -0.74 -17.46 2.43
C ARG A 187 -1.75 -18.59 2.25
N LYS A 188 -2.83 -18.60 3.03
CA LYS A 188 -3.91 -19.60 2.88
C LYS A 188 -4.58 -19.49 1.51
N HIS A 189 -4.86 -18.27 1.05
CA HIS A 189 -5.43 -18.05 -0.27
C HIS A 189 -4.49 -18.53 -1.38
N ALA A 190 -3.22 -18.15 -1.33
CA ALA A 190 -2.20 -18.57 -2.27
C ALA A 190 -2.04 -20.10 -2.31
N ALA A 191 -2.12 -20.78 -1.16
CA ALA A 191 -2.09 -22.25 -1.08
C ALA A 191 -3.26 -22.90 -1.84
N THR A 192 -4.45 -22.27 -1.88
CA THR A 192 -5.57 -22.75 -2.72
C THR A 192 -5.28 -22.69 -4.23
N ARG A 193 -4.26 -21.94 -4.63
CA ARG A 193 -3.75 -21.80 -5.99
C ARG A 193 -2.47 -22.63 -6.22
N GLY A 194 -2.13 -23.52 -5.27
CA GLY A 194 -0.95 -24.37 -5.34
C GLY A 194 0.36 -23.72 -4.88
N LYS A 195 0.31 -22.47 -4.34
CA LYS A 195 1.47 -21.75 -3.87
C LYS A 195 1.65 -21.91 -2.36
N ASN A 196 2.18 -23.07 -1.96
CA ASN A 196 2.33 -23.41 -0.54
C ASN A 196 3.45 -22.63 0.16
N ASP A 197 4.39 -22.09 -0.61
CA ASP A 197 5.57 -21.35 -0.10
C ASP A 197 5.45 -19.84 -0.39
N PHE A 198 4.22 -19.30 -0.38
CA PHE A 198 3.99 -17.88 -0.63
C PHE A 198 4.68 -17.01 0.41
N ILE A 199 5.70 -16.25 -0.03
CA ILE A 199 6.52 -15.44 0.86
C ILE A 199 5.87 -14.06 1.10
N ILE A 200 5.87 -13.62 2.37
CA ILE A 200 5.49 -12.25 2.73
C ILE A 200 6.53 -11.71 3.70
N PHE A 201 7.08 -10.55 3.38
CA PHE A 201 7.99 -9.80 4.25
C PHE A 201 7.70 -8.31 4.17
N GLY A 202 7.94 -7.59 5.27
CA GLY A 202 7.63 -6.16 5.37
C GLY A 202 8.87 -5.29 5.37
N GLU A 203 8.72 -4.06 4.85
CA GLU A 203 9.67 -3.01 5.12
C GLU A 203 9.41 -2.41 6.50
N TYR A 204 10.37 -2.55 7.38
CA TYR A 204 10.35 -1.91 8.68
C TYR A 204 11.52 -0.94 8.79
N PHE A 205 11.24 0.36 8.69
CA PHE A 205 12.23 1.40 8.87
C PHE A 205 12.09 2.05 10.27
N SER A 206 13.16 2.05 11.06
CA SER A 206 13.22 2.70 12.36
C SER A 206 14.51 3.50 12.50
N TYR A 207 14.39 4.67 13.10
CA TYR A 207 15.56 5.47 13.49
C TYR A 207 16.25 4.90 14.75
N ASP A 208 15.53 4.15 15.56
CA ASP A 208 16.01 3.50 16.78
C ASP A 208 16.44 2.05 16.48
N ASN A 209 17.48 1.79 15.82
CA ASN A 209 18.21 0.53 15.56
C ASN A 209 17.60 -0.81 16.06
N GLY A 210 16.30 -0.91 16.26
CA GLY A 210 15.62 -2.11 16.74
C GLY A 210 14.23 -2.28 16.14
N ALA A 211 14.04 -3.25 15.23
CA ALA A 211 12.70 -3.71 14.91
C ALA A 211 12.07 -4.31 16.17
N PRO A 212 10.83 -3.95 16.52
CA PRO A 212 10.16 -4.62 17.63
C PRO A 212 10.07 -6.12 17.36
N ALA A 213 10.33 -6.92 18.38
CA ALA A 213 10.22 -8.38 18.31
C ALA A 213 8.81 -8.85 17.84
N SER A 214 7.84 -7.94 17.87
CA SER A 214 6.46 -8.18 17.41
C SER A 214 6.33 -8.43 15.91
N PHE A 215 7.32 -8.02 15.09
CA PHE A 215 7.31 -8.22 13.64
C PHE A 215 8.24 -9.35 13.15
N SER A 216 8.88 -10.07 14.07
CA SER A 216 9.76 -11.21 13.76
C SER A 216 8.99 -12.53 13.69
#